data_8d1c41eecf2fa2ff50d064390f2c93a0
#
_entry.id   8d1c41eecf2fa2ff50d064390f2c93a0
#
_cell.length_a   1.000
_cell.length_b   1.000
_cell.length_c   1.000
_cell.angle_alpha   90.00
_cell.angle_beta   90.00
_cell.angle_gamma   90.00
#
_symmetry.space_group_name_H-M   'P 1'
#
loop_
_entity.id
_entity.type
_entity.pdbx_description
1 polymer ?
#
loop_
_entity_poly.entity_id
_entity_poly.type
_entity_poly.pdbx_seq_one_letter_code
_entity_poly.pdbx_strand_id
1 'polypeptide(L)'
;GYNDHGPVHMRQVAANAIKMLNILHESGIKTSLETEEIGTFEDSLCAVTLAGLMHDLGMMIGRQGHEEMSVILAKPIIERALMEVFPHDLHRRVIIRSVVIEAIIGHMSSRKIHSTEAGIILIADGCDMTKGRARIPLSINTTPRVGDIHKYSANAINRIRIQHGQRKPIKI
;
A
#
# COMPACT_ATOMS: atom_id res chain seq x y z
N GLY A 1 14.72 14.98 -6.21
CA GLY A 1 13.42 14.88 -6.86
C GLY A 1 12.36 14.42 -5.88
N TYR A 2 11.22 15.07 -5.88
CA TYR A 2 10.10 14.61 -5.08
C TYR A 2 9.32 13.57 -5.89
N ASN A 3 9.15 12.36 -5.34
CA ASN A 3 8.21 11.41 -5.90
C ASN A 3 6.77 11.89 -5.64
N ASP A 4 5.87 11.57 -6.57
CA ASP A 4 4.45 11.82 -6.37
C ASP A 4 3.91 10.86 -5.29
N HIS A 5 3.30 11.42 -4.26
CA HIS A 5 2.58 10.73 -3.20
C HIS A 5 1.07 11.02 -3.26
N GLY A 6 0.62 11.55 -4.39
CA GLY A 6 -0.76 11.94 -4.62
C GLY A 6 -1.68 10.80 -5.08
N PRO A 7 -2.91 11.16 -5.51
CA PRO A 7 -3.95 10.18 -5.83
C PRO A 7 -3.60 9.17 -6.92
N VAL A 8 -2.66 9.51 -7.81
CA VAL A 8 -2.25 8.57 -8.88
C VAL A 8 -1.35 7.48 -8.32
N HIS A 9 -0.38 7.86 -7.47
CA HIS A 9 0.45 6.91 -6.72
C HIS A 9 -0.40 5.98 -5.86
N MET A 10 -1.27 6.53 -5.02
CA MET A 10 -2.13 5.75 -4.14
C MET A 10 -3.01 4.74 -4.91
N ARG A 11 -3.58 5.14 -6.04
CA ARG A 11 -4.33 4.22 -6.91
C ARG A 11 -3.45 3.14 -7.52
N GLN A 12 -2.21 3.47 -7.92
CA GLN A 12 -1.28 2.50 -8.46
C GLN A 12 -0.87 1.47 -7.38
N VAL A 13 -0.62 1.92 -6.16
CA VAL A 13 -0.32 1.03 -5.02
C VAL A 13 -1.50 0.11 -4.73
N ALA A 14 -2.71 0.63 -4.66
CA ALA A 14 -3.91 -0.19 -4.47
C ALA A 14 -4.07 -1.24 -5.60
N ALA A 15 -3.90 -0.85 -6.86
CA ALA A 15 -3.97 -1.78 -8.00
C ALA A 15 -2.89 -2.86 -7.95
N ASN A 16 -1.66 -2.50 -7.59
CA ASN A 16 -0.56 -3.45 -7.40
C ASN A 16 -0.87 -4.42 -6.26
N ALA A 17 -1.38 -3.93 -5.14
CA ALA A 17 -1.73 -4.73 -3.97
C ALA A 17 -2.85 -5.74 -4.28
N ILE A 18 -3.92 -5.30 -4.92
CA ILE A 18 -5.03 -6.16 -5.38
C ILE A 18 -4.49 -7.26 -6.30
N LYS A 19 -3.62 -6.89 -7.24
CA LYS A 19 -3.02 -7.85 -8.16
C LYS A 19 -2.17 -8.90 -7.44
N MET A 20 -1.34 -8.48 -6.48
CA MET A 20 -0.52 -9.41 -5.69
C MET A 20 -1.39 -10.35 -4.86
N LEU A 21 -2.44 -9.83 -4.23
CA LEU A 21 -3.35 -10.62 -3.42
C LEU A 21 -4.07 -11.69 -4.25
N ASN A 22 -4.56 -11.31 -5.45
CA ASN A 22 -5.18 -12.27 -6.38
C ASN A 22 -4.20 -13.37 -6.80
N ILE A 23 -2.93 -13.04 -7.10
CA ILE A 23 -1.90 -14.03 -7.44
C ILE A 23 -1.66 -15.01 -6.28
N LEU A 24 -1.63 -14.54 -5.04
CA LEU A 24 -1.51 -15.41 -3.86
C LEU A 24 -2.72 -16.34 -3.75
N HIS A 25 -3.92 -15.82 -3.86
CA HIS A 25 -5.16 -16.58 -3.80
C HIS A 25 -5.24 -17.66 -4.89
N GLU A 26 -4.96 -17.31 -6.14
CA GLU A 26 -4.90 -18.25 -7.28
C GLU A 26 -3.81 -19.31 -7.11
N SER A 27 -2.78 -19.01 -6.32
CA SER A 27 -1.72 -19.96 -5.95
C SER A 27 -2.06 -20.80 -4.71
N GLY A 28 -3.28 -20.71 -4.17
CA GLY A 28 -3.74 -21.43 -2.99
C GLY A 28 -3.16 -20.94 -1.66
N ILE A 29 -2.61 -19.72 -1.63
CA ILE A 29 -2.04 -19.14 -0.42
C ILE A 29 -3.09 -18.29 0.27
N LYS A 30 -3.38 -18.64 1.51
CA LYS A 30 -4.31 -17.90 2.36
C LYS A 30 -3.71 -16.58 2.84
N THR A 31 -4.57 -15.59 2.97
CA THR A 31 -4.26 -14.32 3.63
C THR A 31 -4.16 -14.51 5.15
N SER A 32 -3.73 -13.48 5.88
CA SER A 32 -3.71 -13.59 7.34
C SER A 32 -5.11 -13.69 7.92
N LEU A 33 -6.08 -12.95 7.39
CA LEU A 33 -7.47 -13.04 7.85
C LEU A 33 -8.08 -14.43 7.64
N GLU A 34 -7.76 -15.10 6.52
CA GLU A 34 -8.19 -16.46 6.25
C GLU A 34 -7.45 -17.50 7.13
N THR A 35 -6.17 -17.29 7.40
CA THR A 35 -5.34 -18.21 8.19
C THR A 35 -5.74 -18.20 9.66
N GLU A 36 -6.05 -17.01 10.19
CA GLU A 36 -6.51 -16.82 11.56
C GLU A 36 -8.02 -17.13 11.73
N GLU A 37 -8.71 -17.47 10.64
CA GLU A 37 -10.16 -17.77 10.63
C GLU A 37 -11.03 -16.63 11.16
N ILE A 38 -10.60 -15.39 10.99
CA ILE A 38 -11.30 -14.17 11.46
C ILE A 38 -11.87 -13.32 10.34
N GLY A 39 -11.60 -13.67 9.09
CA GLY A 39 -12.11 -12.99 7.90
C GLY A 39 -11.98 -13.81 6.65
N THR A 40 -12.39 -13.22 5.53
CA THR A 40 -12.39 -13.86 4.20
C THR A 40 -11.37 -13.21 3.29
N PHE A 41 -11.17 -13.81 2.11
CA PHE A 41 -10.36 -13.21 1.04
C PHE A 41 -10.89 -11.82 0.63
N GLU A 42 -12.20 -11.65 0.56
CA GLU A 42 -12.85 -10.37 0.23
C GLU A 42 -12.57 -9.30 1.30
N ASP A 43 -12.45 -9.71 2.57
CA ASP A 43 -12.06 -8.81 3.65
C ASP A 43 -10.62 -8.33 3.49
N SER A 44 -9.73 -9.23 3.11
CA SER A 44 -8.34 -8.89 2.78
C SER A 44 -8.24 -7.99 1.55
N LEU A 45 -9.06 -8.23 0.50
CA LEU A 45 -9.17 -7.34 -0.66
C LEU A 45 -9.63 -5.94 -0.25
N CYS A 46 -10.65 -5.86 0.60
CA CYS A 46 -11.12 -4.59 1.15
C CYS A 46 -10.01 -3.88 1.92
N ALA A 47 -9.30 -4.60 2.80
CA ALA A 47 -8.22 -4.06 3.61
C ALA A 47 -7.08 -3.50 2.75
N VAL A 48 -6.55 -4.26 1.79
CA VAL A 48 -5.43 -3.79 0.95
C VAL A 48 -5.86 -2.66 0.01
N THR A 49 -7.12 -2.64 -0.43
CA THR A 49 -7.65 -1.54 -1.24
C THR A 49 -7.68 -0.23 -0.44
N LEU A 50 -8.26 -0.25 0.75
CA LEU A 50 -8.34 0.92 1.62
C LEU A 50 -6.93 1.38 2.04
N ALA A 51 -6.06 0.46 2.44
CA ALA A 51 -4.69 0.80 2.83
C ALA A 51 -3.91 1.41 1.66
N GLY A 52 -3.95 0.81 0.47
CA GLY A 52 -3.28 1.34 -0.71
C GLY A 52 -3.73 2.74 -1.12
N LEU A 53 -5.03 3.03 -0.96
CA LEU A 53 -5.60 4.35 -1.26
C LEU A 53 -5.28 5.41 -0.20
N MET A 54 -4.83 5.02 1.01
CA MET A 54 -4.75 5.95 2.14
C MET A 54 -3.39 5.97 2.84
N HIS A 55 -2.43 5.09 2.46
CA HIS A 55 -1.17 4.95 3.19
C HIS A 55 -0.35 6.25 3.27
N ASP A 56 -0.45 7.09 2.25
CA ASP A 56 0.33 8.32 2.09
C ASP A 56 -0.44 9.62 2.38
N LEU A 57 -1.65 9.55 2.95
CA LEU A 57 -2.43 10.76 3.27
C LEU A 57 -1.68 11.73 4.19
N GLY A 58 -0.84 11.23 5.08
CA GLY A 58 -0.02 12.04 5.98
C GLY A 58 1.03 12.90 5.29
N MET A 59 1.39 12.56 4.03
CA MET A 59 2.29 13.39 3.22
C MET A 59 1.76 14.80 2.96
N MET A 60 0.44 15.02 3.13
CA MET A 60 -0.18 16.35 3.10
C MET A 60 0.33 17.26 4.24
N ILE A 61 0.74 16.66 5.36
CA ILE A 61 1.26 17.38 6.54
C ILE A 61 2.77 17.48 6.46
N GLY A 62 3.44 16.37 6.14
CA GLY A 62 4.89 16.34 6.02
C GLY A 62 5.43 14.90 5.88
N ARG A 63 6.70 14.80 5.46
CA ARG A 63 7.32 13.49 5.21
C ARG A 63 7.65 12.74 6.51
N GLN A 64 8.09 13.44 7.54
CA GLN A 64 8.49 12.81 8.79
C GLN A 64 7.25 12.41 9.59
N GLY A 65 7.11 11.13 9.91
CA GLY A 65 5.97 10.59 10.64
C GLY A 65 4.66 10.61 9.82
N HIS A 66 4.76 10.61 8.48
CA HIS A 66 3.57 10.62 7.62
C HIS A 66 2.73 9.35 7.79
N GLU A 67 3.33 8.23 8.20
CA GLU A 67 2.64 6.97 8.46
C GLU A 67 1.60 7.12 9.59
N GLU A 68 2.01 7.72 10.71
CA GLU A 68 1.13 8.01 11.84
C GLU A 68 0.06 9.04 11.45
N MET A 69 0.45 10.10 10.74
CA MET A 69 -0.49 11.10 10.25
C MET A 69 -1.48 10.51 9.25
N SER A 70 -1.03 9.57 8.40
CA SER A 70 -1.92 8.84 7.48
C SER A 70 -2.99 8.06 8.24
N VAL A 71 -2.64 7.36 9.33
CA VAL A 71 -3.61 6.66 10.16
C VAL A 71 -4.65 7.61 10.74
N ILE A 72 -4.20 8.77 11.28
CA ILE A 72 -5.10 9.76 11.89
C ILE A 72 -6.10 10.30 10.84
N LEU A 73 -5.60 10.66 9.66
CA LEU A 73 -6.43 11.20 8.58
C LEU A 73 -7.33 10.16 7.93
N ALA A 74 -6.83 8.93 7.77
CA ALA A 74 -7.56 7.84 7.13
C ALA A 74 -8.68 7.27 8.01
N LYS A 75 -8.50 7.22 9.35
CA LYS A 75 -9.42 6.55 10.26
C LYS A 75 -10.90 6.92 10.07
N PRO A 76 -11.31 8.21 10.05
CA PRO A 76 -12.71 8.57 9.84
C PRO A 76 -13.23 8.18 8.45
N ILE A 77 -12.36 8.16 7.43
CA ILE A 77 -12.72 7.77 6.08
C ILE A 77 -12.95 6.25 6.02
N ILE A 78 -12.04 5.47 6.63
CA ILE A 78 -12.14 4.01 6.72
C ILE A 78 -13.41 3.61 7.46
N GLU A 79 -13.68 4.23 8.61
CA GLU A 79 -14.89 3.95 9.42
C GLU A 79 -16.16 4.20 8.64
N ARG A 80 -16.25 5.31 7.91
CA ARG A 80 -17.40 5.63 7.05
C ARG A 80 -17.56 4.63 5.92
N ALA A 81 -16.47 4.32 5.18
CA ALA A 81 -16.50 3.36 4.08
C ALA A 81 -16.94 1.96 4.56
N LEU A 82 -16.36 1.49 5.66
CA LEU A 82 -16.74 0.19 6.23
C LEU A 82 -18.15 0.16 6.78
N MET A 83 -18.67 1.28 7.30
CA MET A 83 -20.06 1.39 7.74
C MET A 83 -21.03 1.28 6.55
N GLU A 84 -20.70 1.87 5.41
CA GLU A 84 -21.52 1.77 4.20
C GLU A 84 -21.55 0.34 3.63
N VAL A 85 -20.41 -0.36 3.64
CA VAL A 85 -20.29 -1.71 3.08
C VAL A 85 -20.82 -2.78 4.05
N PHE A 86 -20.57 -2.63 5.35
CA PHE A 86 -20.92 -3.60 6.38
C PHE A 86 -21.73 -2.96 7.52
N PRO A 87 -22.93 -2.42 7.26
CA PRO A 87 -23.67 -1.61 8.25
C PRO A 87 -24.02 -2.36 9.53
N HIS A 88 -24.23 -3.67 9.44
CA HIS A 88 -24.71 -4.51 10.56
C HIS A 88 -23.63 -5.45 11.12
N ASP A 89 -22.39 -5.40 10.61
CA ASP A 89 -21.30 -6.26 11.04
C ASP A 89 -20.16 -5.45 11.67
N LEU A 90 -20.31 -5.12 12.95
CA LEU A 90 -19.30 -4.38 13.71
C LEU A 90 -17.98 -5.18 13.82
N HIS A 91 -18.07 -6.49 14.03
CA HIS A 91 -16.90 -7.35 14.20
C HIS A 91 -16.02 -7.32 12.93
N ARG A 92 -16.64 -7.52 11.77
CA ARG A 92 -15.96 -7.47 10.47
C ARG A 92 -15.31 -6.11 10.21
N ARG A 93 -16.03 -5.01 10.52
CA ARG A 93 -15.47 -3.64 10.39
C ARG A 93 -14.24 -3.43 11.26
N VAL A 94 -14.27 -3.92 12.51
CA VAL A 94 -13.13 -3.78 13.44
C VAL A 94 -11.91 -4.54 12.93
N ILE A 95 -12.08 -5.77 12.45
CA ILE A 95 -11.00 -6.61 11.92
C ILE A 95 -10.38 -5.95 10.70
N ILE A 96 -11.18 -5.61 9.68
CA ILE A 96 -10.68 -4.99 8.46
C ILE A 96 -9.94 -3.68 8.79
N ARG A 97 -10.54 -2.82 9.62
CA ARG A 97 -9.91 -1.57 10.05
C ARG A 97 -8.55 -1.80 10.71
N SER A 98 -8.42 -2.82 11.56
CA SER A 98 -7.16 -3.11 12.25
C SER A 98 -6.05 -3.48 11.27
N VAL A 99 -6.34 -4.31 10.28
CA VAL A 99 -5.40 -4.68 9.21
C VAL A 99 -5.05 -3.47 8.33
N VAL A 100 -6.03 -2.62 8.00
CA VAL A 100 -5.78 -1.38 7.25
C VAL A 100 -4.81 -0.46 8.01
N ILE A 101 -5.01 -0.29 9.32
CA ILE A 101 -4.14 0.55 10.16
C ILE A 101 -2.73 -0.04 10.22
N GLU A 102 -2.60 -1.36 10.41
CA GLU A 102 -1.29 -2.03 10.39
C GLU A 102 -0.58 -1.79 9.06
N ALA A 103 -1.28 -1.97 7.94
CA ALA A 103 -0.73 -1.78 6.61
C ALA A 103 -0.28 -0.33 6.36
N ILE A 104 -1.06 0.65 6.81
CA ILE A 104 -0.70 2.06 6.69
C ILE A 104 0.53 2.39 7.53
N ILE A 105 0.56 1.98 8.81
CA ILE A 105 1.67 2.31 9.71
C ILE A 105 2.96 1.57 9.35
N GLY A 106 2.84 0.42 8.69
CA GLY A 106 3.96 -0.47 8.37
C GLY A 106 4.56 -0.29 6.97
N HIS A 107 3.94 0.53 6.09
CA HIS A 107 4.34 0.59 4.68
C HIS A 107 5.78 1.09 4.44
N MET A 108 6.35 1.86 5.35
CA MET A 108 7.74 2.33 5.28
C MET A 108 8.76 1.37 5.91
N SER A 109 8.34 0.19 6.36
CA SER A 109 9.25 -0.77 7.04
C SER A 109 9.87 -0.23 8.33
N SER A 110 9.40 0.90 8.85
CA SER A 110 9.86 1.51 10.09
C SER A 110 9.36 0.74 11.33
N ARG A 111 8.30 -0.05 11.17
CA ARG A 111 7.68 -0.88 12.19
C ARG A 111 7.56 -2.32 11.73
N LYS A 112 7.59 -3.25 12.69
CA LYS A 112 7.32 -4.66 12.41
C LYS A 112 5.87 -4.84 12.01
N ILE A 113 5.65 -5.49 10.89
CA ILE A 113 4.34 -5.90 10.37
C ILE A 113 4.16 -7.40 10.59
N HIS A 114 2.92 -7.84 10.72
CA HIS A 114 2.59 -9.24 11.03
C HIS A 114 1.70 -9.87 9.96
N SER A 115 0.77 -9.10 9.38
CA SER A 115 -0.17 -9.62 8.39
C SER A 115 0.43 -9.66 6.98
N THR A 116 -0.02 -10.65 6.20
CA THR A 116 0.26 -10.77 4.77
C THR A 116 -0.22 -9.53 4.03
N GLU A 117 -1.37 -9.01 4.41
CA GLU A 117 -2.00 -7.81 3.84
C GLU A 117 -1.09 -6.58 3.98
N ALA A 118 -0.53 -6.36 5.18
CA ALA A 118 0.42 -5.28 5.40
C ALA A 118 1.72 -5.47 4.61
N GLY A 119 2.21 -6.72 4.52
CA GLY A 119 3.36 -7.06 3.68
C GLY A 119 3.13 -6.78 2.20
N ILE A 120 1.92 -7.02 1.71
CA ILE A 120 1.52 -6.69 0.33
C ILE A 120 1.56 -5.20 0.08
N ILE A 121 1.05 -4.36 0.99
CA ILE A 121 1.08 -2.90 0.85
C ILE A 121 2.53 -2.38 0.80
N LEU A 122 3.40 -2.86 1.69
CA LEU A 122 4.82 -2.51 1.70
C LEU A 122 5.49 -2.80 0.34
N ILE A 123 5.24 -3.98 -0.24
CA ILE A 123 5.81 -4.37 -1.52
C ILE A 123 5.15 -3.59 -2.67
N ALA A 124 3.83 -3.39 -2.63
CA ALA A 124 3.07 -2.70 -3.66
C ALA A 124 3.47 -1.23 -3.81
N ASP A 125 3.75 -0.55 -2.70
CA ASP A 125 4.31 0.80 -2.67
C ASP A 125 5.69 0.83 -3.32
N GLY A 126 6.59 -0.08 -2.91
CA GLY A 126 7.90 -0.23 -3.53
C GLY A 126 7.86 -0.53 -5.04
N CYS A 127 6.78 -1.11 -5.55
CA CYS A 127 6.59 -1.36 -6.98
C CYS A 127 6.16 -0.14 -7.80
N ASP A 128 5.77 0.97 -7.20
CA ASP A 128 5.48 2.21 -7.93
C ASP A 128 6.71 3.11 -8.04
N MET A 129 7.76 2.62 -8.70
CA MET A 129 9.03 3.31 -8.93
C MET A 129 9.38 3.47 -10.40
N THR A 130 8.38 3.59 -11.28
CA THR A 130 8.62 3.75 -12.72
C THR A 130 8.83 5.20 -13.14
N LYS A 131 9.38 5.38 -14.34
CA LYS A 131 9.50 6.67 -15.02
C LYS A 131 8.15 7.39 -15.03
N GLY A 132 8.10 8.62 -14.49
CA GLY A 132 6.86 9.40 -14.38
C GLY A 132 6.34 9.55 -12.95
N ARG A 133 6.81 8.77 -11.97
CA ARG A 133 6.52 9.04 -10.55
C ARG A 133 7.14 10.36 -10.08
N ALA A 134 8.31 10.72 -10.61
CA ALA A 134 8.92 12.05 -10.41
C ALA A 134 8.28 13.06 -11.36
N ARG A 135 7.06 13.51 -11.07
CA ARG A 135 6.26 14.40 -11.93
C ARG A 135 6.68 15.86 -11.91
N ILE A 136 7.64 16.21 -11.06
CA ILE A 136 8.19 17.56 -11.02
C ILE A 136 9.24 17.65 -12.14
N PRO A 137 9.13 18.62 -13.05
CA PRO A 137 10.10 18.78 -14.12
C PRO A 137 11.55 18.88 -13.58
N LEU A 138 12.47 18.22 -14.26
CA LEU A 138 13.92 18.27 -13.98
C LEU A 138 14.52 19.70 -13.98
N SER A 139 13.74 20.69 -14.37
CA SER A 139 14.12 22.11 -14.41
C SER A 139 14.29 22.77 -13.04
N ILE A 140 13.79 22.17 -11.96
CA ILE A 140 14.09 22.64 -10.61
C ILE A 140 15.41 21.99 -10.19
N ASN A 141 16.48 22.75 -10.27
CA ASN A 141 17.85 22.35 -9.99
C ASN A 141 18.05 22.12 -8.48
N THR A 142 17.58 20.97 -7.99
CA THR A 142 17.86 20.52 -6.63
C THR A 142 19.00 19.51 -6.68
N THR A 143 20.16 19.90 -6.16
CA THR A 143 21.28 18.98 -5.93
C THR A 143 20.80 17.81 -5.07
N PRO A 144 20.88 16.54 -5.56
CA PRO A 144 20.43 15.41 -4.77
C PRO A 144 21.30 15.26 -3.53
N ARG A 145 20.68 15.04 -2.38
CA ARG A 145 21.40 14.64 -1.17
C ARG A 145 21.95 13.23 -1.38
N VAL A 146 23.14 12.97 -0.84
CA VAL A 146 23.75 11.62 -0.84
C VAL A 146 22.73 10.64 -0.22
N GLY A 147 22.36 9.60 -0.97
CA GLY A 147 21.38 8.60 -0.54
C GLY A 147 19.97 8.73 -1.15
N ASP A 148 19.72 9.70 -2.01
CA ASP A 148 18.42 9.83 -2.70
C ASP A 148 18.31 8.87 -3.90
N ILE A 149 18.23 7.60 -3.56
CA ILE A 149 18.13 6.45 -4.52
C ILE A 149 16.91 6.62 -5.45
N HIS A 150 15.83 7.22 -4.96
CA HIS A 150 14.58 7.40 -5.70
C HIS A 150 14.72 8.29 -6.92
N LYS A 151 15.64 9.26 -6.90
CA LYS A 151 15.90 10.12 -8.08
C LYS A 151 16.49 9.35 -9.25
N TYR A 152 17.33 8.37 -8.98
CA TYR A 152 17.97 7.56 -10.01
C TYR A 152 17.04 6.44 -10.49
N SER A 153 16.32 5.78 -9.58
CA SER A 153 15.38 4.71 -9.93
C SER A 153 14.21 5.21 -10.77
N ALA A 154 13.62 6.36 -10.41
CA ALA A 154 12.51 6.96 -11.15
C ALA A 154 12.84 7.31 -12.61
N ASN A 155 14.14 7.46 -12.96
CA ASN A 155 14.59 7.70 -14.32
C ASN A 155 15.12 6.44 -15.03
N ALA A 156 15.50 5.41 -14.28
CA ALA A 156 16.13 4.20 -14.82
C ALA A 156 15.12 3.09 -15.12
N ILE A 157 14.02 3.00 -14.36
CA ILE A 157 13.04 1.93 -14.47
C ILE A 157 11.91 2.35 -15.39
N ASN A 158 11.80 1.69 -16.55
CA ASN A 158 10.73 1.98 -17.50
C ASN A 158 9.43 1.27 -17.15
N ARG A 159 9.48 0.08 -16.55
CA ARG A 159 8.30 -0.74 -16.27
C ARG A 159 8.57 -1.74 -15.16
N ILE A 160 7.61 -1.91 -14.27
CA ILE A 160 7.52 -3.01 -13.32
C ILE A 160 6.37 -3.94 -13.74
N ARG A 161 6.58 -5.23 -13.65
CA ARG A 161 5.58 -6.25 -13.94
C ARG A 161 5.41 -7.16 -12.75
N ILE A 162 4.21 -7.21 -12.21
CA ILE A 162 3.81 -8.16 -11.17
C ILE A 162 3.13 -9.33 -11.87
N GLN A 163 3.62 -10.54 -11.70
CA GLN A 163 3.17 -11.73 -12.42
C GLN A 163 3.25 -12.96 -11.51
N HIS A 164 2.59 -14.06 -11.92
CA HIS A 164 2.85 -15.38 -11.33
C HIS A 164 4.32 -15.77 -11.48
N GLY A 165 4.91 -16.23 -10.40
CA GLY A 165 6.26 -16.75 -10.37
C GLY A 165 6.29 -18.29 -10.52
N GLN A 166 7.47 -18.82 -10.87
CA GLN A 166 7.67 -20.28 -10.95
C GLN A 166 8.15 -20.87 -9.63
N ARG A 167 9.00 -20.17 -8.89
CA ARG A 167 9.58 -20.64 -7.62
C ARG A 167 8.85 -20.10 -6.39
N LYS A 168 8.31 -18.92 -6.51
CA LYS A 168 7.49 -18.24 -5.50
C LYS A 168 6.23 -17.73 -6.19
N PRO A 169 5.12 -17.57 -5.47
CA PRO A 169 3.85 -17.19 -6.07
C PRO A 169 3.91 -15.89 -6.86
N ILE A 170 4.59 -14.89 -6.32
CA ILE A 170 4.75 -13.57 -6.95
C ILE A 170 6.16 -13.43 -7.54
N LYS A 171 6.22 -12.95 -8.77
CA LYS A 171 7.41 -12.47 -9.47
C LYS A 171 7.23 -10.99 -9.78
N ILE A 172 8.23 -10.20 -9.47
CA ILE A 172 8.33 -8.77 -9.79
C ILE A 172 9.52 -8.55 -10.73
#